data_14932abf5c69078bd8c4b3320e5171d7
#
_entry.id   14932abf5c69078bd8c4b3320e5171d7
#
_cell.length_a   1.000
_cell.length_b   1.000
_cell.length_c   1.000
_cell.angle_alpha   90.00
_cell.angle_beta   90.00
_cell.angle_gamma   90.00
#
_symmetry.space_group_name_H-M   'P 1'
#
loop_
_entity.id
_entity.type
_entity.pdbx_description
1 polymer ?
#
loop_
_entity_poly.entity_id
_entity_poly.type
_entity_poly.pdbx_seq_one_letter_code
_entity_poly.pdbx_strand_id
1 'polypeptide(L)'
;MNRIAKLSLILIPAALALAVSPRVSATAQDMVTKTIYATFVDKDGKPVTDLQPEEVGIFEDGKMPPRTIVSLKKATSPITIMMLADTTKTVSGTGLDRRSTSGASMGELIRDIRDAFSGLVTQMTTANPKNELGLMEFGQAAIDVTKFTSNADDLTKGIGKLVAKPDAKSVLLEAILDSSKQLSKVSNARRAIISINVEPSDEDSREPANNIMKVLASARAPLFAVSIQKGDLRNPSRGPILDGFTDKTGGRHDAIVGQSALVGMLKQYGDLLNAQYEITYQRPAGAPPQVLQMGLQRTGIKIYHSKFPPQ
;
A
#
# COMPACT_ATOMS: atom_id res chain seq x y z
N MET A 1 19.26 -105.69 -10.48
CA MET A 1 17.88 -105.22 -10.33
C MET A 1 17.92 -103.68 -10.41
N ASN A 2 17.65 -103.22 -11.61
CA ASN A 2 17.72 -101.78 -12.00
C ASN A 2 16.39 -101.13 -11.78
N ARG A 3 16.32 -100.03 -11.03
CA ARG A 3 15.17 -99.14 -11.00
C ARG A 3 15.59 -97.78 -11.60
N ILE A 4 15.03 -97.55 -12.77
CA ILE A 4 15.18 -96.29 -13.53
C ILE A 4 14.19 -95.30 -12.96
N ALA A 5 14.67 -94.19 -12.39
CA ALA A 5 13.83 -93.06 -12.00
C ALA A 5 13.60 -92.14 -13.17
N LYS A 6 12.36 -91.91 -13.55
CA LYS A 6 11.91 -90.94 -14.57
C LYS A 6 11.89 -89.57 -13.95
N LEU A 7 12.69 -88.66 -14.50
CA LEU A 7 12.67 -87.22 -14.19
C LEU A 7 11.62 -86.52 -15.06
N SER A 8 10.57 -86.03 -14.49
CA SER A 8 9.56 -85.23 -15.18
C SER A 8 9.97 -83.77 -15.13
N LEU A 9 10.27 -83.17 -16.29
CA LEU A 9 10.60 -81.75 -16.47
C LEU A 9 9.29 -80.97 -16.55
N ILE A 10 9.05 -80.10 -15.51
CA ILE A 10 7.89 -79.19 -15.51
C ILE A 10 8.37 -77.85 -16.11
N LEU A 11 7.89 -77.55 -17.30
CA LEU A 11 8.03 -76.21 -17.93
C LEU A 11 7.05 -75.24 -17.25
N ILE A 12 7.57 -74.20 -16.57
CA ILE A 12 6.79 -73.08 -16.08
C ILE A 12 6.83 -72.00 -17.14
N PRO A 13 5.69 -71.54 -17.70
CA PRO A 13 5.68 -70.43 -18.60
C PRO A 13 5.87 -69.11 -17.77
N ALA A 14 6.95 -68.36 -18.02
CA ALA A 14 7.19 -67.04 -17.49
C ALA A 14 6.23 -66.05 -18.21
N ALA A 15 5.15 -65.71 -17.53
CA ALA A 15 4.26 -64.61 -17.96
C ALA A 15 4.97 -63.30 -17.73
N LEU A 16 5.45 -62.67 -18.80
CA LEU A 16 6.01 -61.31 -18.82
C LEU A 16 4.89 -60.29 -18.61
N ALA A 17 4.62 -59.88 -17.38
CA ALA A 17 3.70 -58.83 -17.07
C ALA A 17 4.33 -57.48 -17.48
N LEU A 18 3.97 -56.94 -18.63
CA LEU A 18 4.23 -55.57 -19.04
C LEU A 18 3.49 -54.64 -18.07
N ALA A 19 4.20 -54.12 -17.07
CA ALA A 19 3.72 -53.05 -16.19
C ALA A 19 3.58 -51.79 -17.07
N VAL A 20 2.40 -51.53 -17.56
CA VAL A 20 2.03 -50.22 -18.13
C VAL A 20 1.95 -49.25 -16.98
N SER A 21 3.05 -48.57 -16.69
CA SER A 21 3.05 -47.40 -15.76
C SER A 21 2.15 -46.31 -16.35
N PRO A 22 1.08 -45.87 -15.66
CA PRO A 22 0.30 -44.76 -16.13
C PRO A 22 1.24 -43.55 -16.21
N ARG A 23 1.54 -43.11 -17.43
CA ARG A 23 2.15 -41.76 -17.62
C ARG A 23 1.13 -40.77 -17.11
N VAL A 24 1.33 -40.30 -15.88
CA VAL A 24 0.66 -39.09 -15.41
C VAL A 24 1.14 -37.97 -16.33
N SER A 25 0.37 -37.67 -17.36
CA SER A 25 0.58 -36.48 -18.16
C SER A 25 0.40 -35.31 -17.21
N ALA A 26 1.51 -34.70 -16.75
CA ALA A 26 1.46 -33.45 -16.09
C ALA A 26 0.84 -32.46 -17.09
N THR A 27 -0.44 -32.18 -16.92
CA THR A 27 -1.12 -31.12 -17.66
C THR A 27 -0.31 -29.84 -17.37
N ALA A 28 0.28 -29.28 -18.42
CA ALA A 28 0.96 -27.99 -18.32
C ALA A 28 -0.06 -27.00 -17.74
N GLN A 29 0.15 -26.60 -16.49
CA GLN A 29 -0.73 -25.66 -15.82
C GLN A 29 -0.54 -24.31 -16.49
N ASP A 30 -1.61 -23.71 -17.02
CA ASP A 30 -1.55 -22.39 -17.62
C ASP A 30 -0.96 -21.40 -16.63
N MET A 31 0.01 -20.62 -17.10
CA MET A 31 0.68 -19.58 -16.29
C MET A 31 0.09 -18.22 -16.63
N VAL A 32 -0.21 -17.43 -15.61
CA VAL A 32 -0.65 -16.05 -15.75
C VAL A 32 0.40 -15.10 -15.18
N THR A 33 0.56 -13.98 -15.87
CA THR A 33 1.51 -12.94 -15.47
C THR A 33 0.79 -11.88 -14.63
N LYS A 34 1.39 -11.51 -13.51
CA LYS A 34 0.89 -10.48 -12.59
C LYS A 34 1.95 -9.42 -12.34
N THR A 35 1.51 -8.18 -12.15
CA THR A 35 2.40 -7.05 -11.85
C THR A 35 2.04 -6.43 -10.50
N ILE A 36 3.04 -6.14 -9.70
CA ILE A 36 2.94 -5.47 -8.40
C ILE A 36 3.96 -4.33 -8.32
N TYR A 37 3.72 -3.41 -7.38
CA TYR A 37 4.62 -2.31 -7.09
C TYR A 37 5.14 -2.44 -5.66
N ALA A 38 6.44 -2.24 -5.47
CA ALA A 38 7.08 -2.29 -4.17
C ALA A 38 8.20 -1.23 -4.06
N THR A 39 8.42 -0.74 -2.84
CA THR A 39 9.55 0.12 -2.51
C THR A 39 10.41 -0.58 -1.46
N PHE A 40 11.70 -0.54 -1.65
CA PHE A 40 12.70 -1.10 -0.75
C PHE A 40 13.50 0.04 -0.13
N VAL A 41 13.66 0.03 1.18
CA VAL A 41 14.42 1.08 1.89
C VAL A 41 15.44 0.47 2.82
N ASP A 42 16.58 1.11 2.92
CA ASP A 42 17.63 0.76 3.86
C ASP A 42 17.26 1.15 5.30
N LYS A 43 18.14 0.85 6.26
CA LYS A 43 18.00 1.21 7.66
C LYS A 43 17.88 2.71 7.94
N ASP A 44 18.38 3.54 7.03
CA ASP A 44 18.33 4.99 7.11
C ASP A 44 17.07 5.57 6.44
N GLY A 45 16.17 4.69 5.93
CA GLY A 45 14.93 5.06 5.26
C GLY A 45 15.12 5.53 3.81
N LYS A 46 16.31 5.35 3.24
CA LYS A 46 16.60 5.73 1.85
C LYS A 46 16.18 4.61 0.89
N PRO A 47 15.59 4.96 -0.26
CA PRO A 47 15.24 3.97 -1.28
C PRO A 47 16.47 3.22 -1.81
N VAL A 48 16.36 1.90 -1.92
CA VAL A 48 17.31 1.01 -2.57
C VAL A 48 16.92 0.88 -4.03
N THR A 49 17.83 1.21 -4.95
CA THR A 49 17.52 1.32 -6.39
C THR A 49 18.37 0.43 -7.29
N ASP A 50 19.16 -0.48 -6.71
CA ASP A 50 20.13 -1.35 -7.38
C ASP A 50 19.82 -2.85 -7.26
N LEU A 51 18.54 -3.20 -6.95
CA LEU A 51 18.12 -4.59 -6.77
C LEU A 51 18.14 -5.38 -8.07
N GLN A 52 18.51 -6.67 -7.95
CA GLN A 52 18.45 -7.65 -9.01
C GLN A 52 17.25 -8.61 -8.81
N PRO A 53 16.67 -9.17 -9.88
CA PRO A 53 15.54 -10.08 -9.77
C PRO A 53 15.78 -11.29 -8.86
N GLU A 54 17.00 -11.79 -8.83
CA GLU A 54 17.40 -12.98 -8.07
C GLU A 54 17.41 -12.73 -6.55
N GLU A 55 17.48 -11.47 -6.14
CA GLU A 55 17.47 -11.09 -4.72
C GLU A 55 16.08 -11.05 -4.12
N VAL A 56 15.04 -10.97 -4.97
CA VAL A 56 13.65 -10.78 -4.56
C VAL A 56 12.87 -12.08 -4.65
N GLY A 57 12.19 -12.47 -3.58
CA GLY A 57 11.27 -13.62 -3.55
C GLY A 57 9.82 -13.16 -3.40
N ILE A 58 8.93 -13.71 -4.22
CA ILE A 58 7.48 -13.48 -4.11
C ILE A 58 6.81 -14.78 -3.68
N PHE A 59 6.02 -14.73 -2.62
CA PHE A 59 5.32 -15.88 -2.04
C PHE A 59 3.83 -15.59 -2.00
N GLU A 60 3.04 -16.52 -2.49
CA GLU A 60 1.58 -16.47 -2.41
C GLU A 60 1.11 -17.47 -1.34
N ASP A 61 0.37 -16.98 -0.33
CA ASP A 61 -0.10 -17.76 0.82
C ASP A 61 1.03 -18.51 1.57
N GLY A 62 2.23 -17.93 1.58
CA GLY A 62 3.42 -18.54 2.22
C GLY A 62 3.95 -19.80 1.54
N LYS A 63 3.49 -20.14 0.33
CA LYS A 63 3.87 -21.39 -0.36
C LYS A 63 5.25 -21.29 -0.99
N MET A 64 6.02 -22.37 -0.86
CA MET A 64 7.31 -22.56 -1.51
C MET A 64 7.14 -23.42 -2.78
N PRO A 65 7.97 -23.27 -3.81
CA PRO A 65 9.03 -22.27 -3.96
C PRO A 65 8.45 -20.87 -4.24
N PRO A 66 9.28 -19.81 -4.17
CA PRO A 66 8.86 -18.46 -4.56
C PRO A 66 8.44 -18.44 -6.03
N ARG A 67 7.59 -17.47 -6.38
CA ARG A 67 7.13 -17.28 -7.77
C ARG A 67 8.26 -16.80 -8.65
N THR A 68 8.26 -17.21 -9.92
CA THR A 68 9.26 -16.78 -10.90
C THR A 68 9.07 -15.31 -11.26
N ILE A 69 10.07 -14.48 -11.00
CA ILE A 69 10.10 -13.09 -11.42
C ILE A 69 10.49 -13.04 -12.90
N VAL A 70 9.65 -12.40 -13.68
CA VAL A 70 9.87 -12.17 -15.13
C VAL A 70 10.62 -10.87 -15.37
N SER A 71 10.30 -9.83 -14.58
CA SER A 71 10.88 -8.52 -14.71
C SER A 71 10.90 -7.78 -13.37
N LEU A 72 12.01 -7.13 -13.08
CA LEU A 72 12.19 -6.19 -11.98
C LEU A 72 12.79 -4.91 -12.56
N LYS A 73 12.07 -3.81 -12.55
CA LYS A 73 12.55 -2.54 -13.09
C LYS A 73 11.99 -1.37 -12.30
N LYS A 74 12.65 -0.21 -12.36
CA LYS A 74 12.09 1.01 -11.78
C LYS A 74 10.75 1.33 -12.46
N ALA A 75 9.73 1.62 -11.65
CA ALA A 75 8.43 2.02 -12.15
C ALA A 75 8.49 3.42 -12.76
N THR A 76 8.15 3.54 -14.04
CA THR A 76 8.12 4.80 -14.79
C THR A 76 6.72 5.21 -15.24
N SER A 77 5.74 4.31 -15.08
CA SER A 77 4.34 4.61 -15.37
C SER A 77 3.81 5.74 -14.46
N PRO A 78 2.89 6.57 -14.95
CA PRO A 78 2.29 7.62 -14.13
C PRO A 78 1.57 7.03 -12.91
N ILE A 79 1.49 7.83 -11.84
CA ILE A 79 0.78 7.50 -10.61
C ILE A 79 -0.39 8.46 -10.40
N THR A 80 -1.50 7.94 -9.87
CA THR A 80 -2.61 8.78 -9.39
C THR A 80 -2.63 8.79 -7.86
N ILE A 81 -2.59 9.97 -7.26
CA ILE A 81 -2.51 10.18 -5.81
C ILE A 81 -3.72 10.96 -5.33
N MET A 82 -4.43 10.45 -4.31
CA MET A 82 -5.38 11.25 -3.56
C MET A 82 -4.72 11.79 -2.30
N MET A 83 -4.72 13.12 -2.17
CA MET A 83 -4.27 13.85 -0.98
C MET A 83 -5.46 14.12 -0.06
N LEU A 84 -5.36 13.75 1.22
CA LEU A 84 -6.40 13.93 2.22
C LEU A 84 -5.94 14.95 3.26
N ALA A 85 -6.67 16.05 3.40
CA ALA A 85 -6.38 17.12 4.33
C ALA A 85 -7.34 17.11 5.52
N ASP A 86 -6.84 16.94 6.73
CA ASP A 86 -7.61 17.18 7.95
C ASP A 86 -7.80 18.70 8.16
N THR A 87 -9.05 19.14 8.11
CA THR A 87 -9.42 20.54 8.34
C THR A 87 -10.14 20.73 9.68
N THR A 88 -10.17 19.69 10.53
CA THR A 88 -10.85 19.75 11.83
C THR A 88 -10.07 20.61 12.83
N LYS A 89 -10.79 21.17 13.79
CA LYS A 89 -10.18 21.81 14.95
C LYS A 89 -9.73 20.74 15.95
N THR A 90 -8.49 20.81 16.38
CA THR A 90 -8.06 20.01 17.53
C THR A 90 -8.87 20.41 18.75
N VAL A 91 -9.50 19.45 19.41
CA VAL A 91 -10.18 19.69 20.68
C VAL A 91 -9.11 20.18 21.67
N SER A 92 -9.17 21.43 22.05
CA SER A 92 -8.42 21.93 23.20
C SER A 92 -8.92 21.18 24.43
N GLY A 93 -8.00 20.54 25.16
CA GLY A 93 -8.32 19.75 26.34
C GLY A 93 -9.34 20.42 27.24
N THR A 94 -10.24 19.63 27.79
CA THR A 94 -11.31 20.02 28.69
C THR A 94 -10.82 20.92 29.82
N GLY A 95 -11.21 22.17 29.77
CA GLY A 95 -11.65 22.93 30.94
C GLY A 95 -10.62 23.58 31.85
N LEU A 96 -9.37 23.22 31.96
CA LEU A 96 -8.46 23.78 32.94
C LEU A 96 -7.12 24.37 32.41
N ASP A 97 -6.73 24.07 31.18
CA ASP A 97 -5.47 24.55 30.59
C ASP A 97 -5.65 25.57 29.46
N ARG A 98 -6.48 26.59 29.67
CA ARG A 98 -6.54 27.77 28.78
C ARG A 98 -5.23 28.58 28.73
N ARG A 99 -4.18 28.20 29.47
CA ARG A 99 -2.90 28.92 29.56
C ARG A 99 -1.73 28.25 28.86
N SER A 100 -1.86 27.12 28.24
CA SER A 100 -0.78 26.55 27.42
C SER A 100 -0.78 27.20 26.04
N THR A 101 -0.14 28.32 25.91
CA THR A 101 -0.01 29.18 24.72
C THR A 101 1.12 28.73 23.77
N SER A 102 1.56 27.49 23.80
CA SER A 102 2.63 27.00 22.91
C SER A 102 2.17 26.14 21.77
N GLY A 103 0.91 26.21 21.38
CA GLY A 103 0.39 25.53 20.18
C GLY A 103 0.25 26.49 19.02
N ALA A 104 0.82 26.15 17.86
CA ALA A 104 0.56 26.88 16.63
C ALA A 104 -0.94 27.13 16.45
N SER A 105 -1.30 28.31 15.96
CA SER A 105 -2.69 28.65 15.67
C SER A 105 -3.22 27.70 14.57
N MET A 106 -4.54 27.47 14.53
CA MET A 106 -5.16 26.68 13.44
C MET A 106 -4.79 27.25 12.05
N GLY A 107 -4.62 28.55 11.93
CA GLY A 107 -4.18 29.20 10.69
C GLY A 107 -2.75 28.80 10.29
N GLU A 108 -1.85 28.66 11.26
CA GLU A 108 -0.48 28.17 11.00
C GLU A 108 -0.49 26.70 10.59
N LEU A 109 -1.27 25.85 11.25
CA LEU A 109 -1.39 24.44 10.89
C LEU A 109 -1.92 24.25 9.45
N ILE A 110 -2.98 24.97 9.08
CA ILE A 110 -3.50 24.92 7.70
C ILE A 110 -2.48 25.43 6.70
N ARG A 111 -1.70 26.46 7.04
CA ARG A 111 -0.60 26.91 6.18
C ARG A 111 0.44 25.82 5.98
N ASP A 112 0.88 25.15 7.04
CA ASP A 112 1.88 24.08 6.96
C ASP A 112 1.36 22.86 6.17
N ILE A 113 0.06 22.53 6.29
CA ILE A 113 -0.60 21.52 5.46
C ILE A 113 -0.57 21.92 3.97
N ARG A 114 -0.87 23.20 3.67
CA ARG A 114 -0.81 23.71 2.30
C ARG A 114 0.60 23.65 1.74
N ASP A 115 1.60 24.06 2.52
CA ASP A 115 3.01 24.07 2.11
C ASP A 115 3.50 22.63 1.85
N ALA A 116 3.12 21.68 2.70
CA ALA A 116 3.47 20.28 2.54
C ALA A 116 2.85 19.66 1.28
N PHE A 117 1.57 19.89 1.01
CA PHE A 117 0.93 19.42 -0.22
C PHE A 117 1.48 20.13 -1.47
N SER A 118 1.76 21.43 -1.41
CA SER A 118 2.38 22.15 -2.52
C SER A 118 3.75 21.59 -2.87
N GLY A 119 4.55 21.26 -1.86
CA GLY A 119 5.84 20.59 -2.03
C GLY A 119 5.70 19.20 -2.68
N LEU A 120 4.73 18.41 -2.23
CA LEU A 120 4.42 17.10 -2.83
C LEU A 120 3.96 17.22 -4.28
N VAL A 121 3.06 18.16 -4.59
CA VAL A 121 2.60 18.42 -5.97
C VAL A 121 3.79 18.74 -6.87
N THR A 122 4.65 19.68 -6.46
CA THR A 122 5.85 20.04 -7.21
C THR A 122 6.76 18.83 -7.44
N GLN A 123 7.02 18.05 -6.40
CA GLN A 123 7.86 16.85 -6.48
C GLN A 123 7.30 15.82 -7.46
N MET A 124 6.01 15.53 -7.37
CA MET A 124 5.39 14.48 -8.18
C MET A 124 5.22 14.89 -9.63
N THR A 125 4.84 16.14 -9.91
CA THR A 125 4.70 16.66 -11.28
C THR A 125 6.06 16.84 -11.98
N THR A 126 7.11 17.19 -11.23
CA THR A 126 8.49 17.23 -11.75
C THR A 126 9.01 15.84 -12.07
N ALA A 127 8.73 14.83 -11.23
CA ALA A 127 9.18 13.46 -11.46
C ALA A 127 8.52 12.82 -12.71
N ASN A 128 7.25 13.08 -12.94
CA ASN A 128 6.55 12.70 -14.15
C ASN A 128 5.36 13.64 -14.39
N PRO A 129 5.36 14.46 -15.46
CA PRO A 129 4.27 15.40 -15.78
C PRO A 129 2.90 14.75 -16.05
N LYS A 130 2.86 13.43 -16.23
CA LYS A 130 1.61 12.66 -16.40
C LYS A 130 1.05 12.12 -15.07
N ASN A 131 1.71 12.39 -13.95
CA ASN A 131 1.15 12.07 -12.65
C ASN A 131 -0.10 12.91 -12.40
N GLU A 132 -1.13 12.28 -11.86
CA GLU A 132 -2.37 12.94 -11.50
C GLU A 132 -2.52 12.98 -9.99
N LEU A 133 -2.86 14.14 -9.46
CA LEU A 133 -3.15 14.31 -8.05
C LEU A 133 -4.58 14.83 -7.88
N GLY A 134 -5.24 14.39 -6.83
CA GLY A 134 -6.53 14.91 -6.37
C GLY A 134 -6.40 15.40 -4.93
N LEU A 135 -7.27 16.29 -4.50
CA LEU A 135 -7.32 16.81 -3.15
C LEU A 135 -8.73 16.66 -2.58
N MET A 136 -8.82 16.05 -1.43
CA MET A 136 -10.04 15.95 -0.63
C MET A 136 -9.75 16.49 0.77
N GLU A 137 -10.64 17.29 1.28
CA GLU A 137 -10.62 17.65 2.71
C GLU A 137 -11.58 16.76 3.49
N PHE A 138 -11.27 16.51 4.74
CA PHE A 138 -12.17 15.83 5.65
C PHE A 138 -12.24 16.57 6.99
N GLY A 139 -13.43 16.71 7.44
CA GLY A 139 -13.85 17.35 8.68
C GLY A 139 -15.21 16.77 8.99
N GLN A 140 -16.24 17.56 8.93
CA GLN A 140 -17.63 17.10 9.11
C GLN A 140 -18.10 16.15 8.00
N ALA A 141 -17.48 16.23 6.81
CA ALA A 141 -17.71 15.35 5.68
C ALA A 141 -16.43 15.24 4.86
N ALA A 142 -16.28 14.17 4.08
CA ALA A 142 -15.28 14.06 3.04
C ALA A 142 -15.73 14.81 1.78
N ILE A 143 -14.96 15.80 1.34
CA ILE A 143 -15.34 16.71 0.26
C ILE A 143 -14.18 16.82 -0.75
N ASP A 144 -14.47 16.56 -2.02
CA ASP A 144 -13.53 16.80 -3.10
C ASP A 144 -13.27 18.30 -3.26
N VAL A 145 -12.01 18.72 -3.09
CA VAL A 145 -11.56 20.10 -3.33
C VAL A 145 -11.04 20.24 -4.76
N THR A 146 -10.28 19.22 -5.23
CA THR A 146 -9.77 19.16 -6.60
C THR A 146 -9.83 17.72 -7.08
N LYS A 147 -10.46 17.49 -8.23
CA LYS A 147 -10.47 16.18 -8.89
C LYS A 147 -9.08 15.82 -9.39
N PHE A 148 -8.86 14.55 -9.75
CA PHE A 148 -7.58 14.11 -10.31
C PHE A 148 -7.22 14.95 -11.56
N THR A 149 -6.04 15.55 -11.52
CA THR A 149 -5.48 16.37 -12.59
C THR A 149 -3.95 16.33 -12.55
N SER A 150 -3.33 16.48 -13.70
CA SER A 150 -1.89 16.73 -13.83
C SER A 150 -1.54 18.23 -13.87
N ASN A 151 -2.55 19.10 -13.83
CA ASN A 151 -2.36 20.55 -13.85
C ASN A 151 -2.00 21.05 -12.45
N ALA A 152 -0.74 21.48 -12.27
CA ALA A 152 -0.23 21.99 -10.99
C ALA A 152 -0.94 23.26 -10.52
N ASP A 153 -1.42 24.14 -11.44
CA ASP A 153 -2.12 25.36 -11.08
C ASP A 153 -3.50 25.07 -10.47
N ASP A 154 -4.22 24.07 -11.01
CA ASP A 154 -5.52 23.67 -10.45
C ASP A 154 -5.36 23.06 -9.05
N LEU A 155 -4.30 22.28 -8.85
CA LEU A 155 -3.95 21.72 -7.54
C LEU A 155 -3.58 22.82 -6.55
N THR A 156 -2.75 23.79 -6.96
CA THR A 156 -2.36 24.94 -6.13
C THR A 156 -3.56 25.78 -5.73
N LYS A 157 -4.48 26.06 -6.67
CA LYS A 157 -5.74 26.74 -6.37
C LYS A 157 -6.61 25.96 -5.38
N GLY A 158 -6.68 24.63 -5.54
CA GLY A 158 -7.39 23.76 -4.59
C GLY A 158 -6.78 23.79 -3.19
N ILE A 159 -5.46 23.62 -3.10
CA ILE A 159 -4.73 23.68 -1.84
C ILE A 159 -4.97 25.03 -1.12
N GLY A 160 -5.00 26.12 -1.89
CA GLY A 160 -5.30 27.47 -1.35
C GLY A 160 -6.70 27.61 -0.73
N LYS A 161 -7.66 26.74 -1.09
CA LYS A 161 -9.04 26.76 -0.55
C LYS A 161 -9.18 26.03 0.80
N LEU A 162 -8.17 25.24 1.22
CA LEU A 162 -8.23 24.55 2.50
C LEU A 162 -8.31 25.60 3.63
N VAL A 163 -9.32 25.47 4.48
CA VAL A 163 -9.51 26.37 5.63
C VAL A 163 -9.86 25.52 6.86
N ALA A 164 -9.43 26.00 8.03
CA ALA A 164 -9.82 25.37 9.28
C ALA A 164 -11.34 25.45 9.48
N LYS A 165 -11.94 24.34 9.86
CA LYS A 165 -13.37 24.22 10.17
C LYS A 165 -13.52 23.99 11.66
N PRO A 166 -13.79 25.06 12.45
CA PRO A 166 -14.00 24.92 13.88
C PRO A 166 -15.22 24.03 14.12
N ASP A 167 -15.15 23.25 15.19
CA ASP A 167 -16.23 22.40 15.70
C ASP A 167 -16.63 21.21 14.80
N ALA A 168 -15.83 20.91 13.75
CA ALA A 168 -16.02 19.71 12.96
C ALA A 168 -15.35 18.50 13.65
N LYS A 169 -16.06 17.36 13.64
CA LYS A 169 -15.48 16.06 13.95
C LYS A 169 -14.83 15.48 12.70
N SER A 170 -13.86 14.59 12.87
CA SER A 170 -13.14 14.02 11.74
C SER A 170 -13.85 12.80 11.17
N VAL A 171 -13.93 12.72 9.85
CA VAL A 171 -14.41 11.54 9.10
C VAL A 171 -13.32 10.98 8.20
N LEU A 172 -12.13 10.77 8.75
CA LEU A 172 -10.97 10.26 8.02
C LEU A 172 -11.26 8.92 7.34
N LEU A 173 -11.93 8.01 8.03
CA LEU A 173 -12.20 6.69 7.47
C LEU A 173 -13.15 6.75 6.27
N GLU A 174 -14.13 7.66 6.27
CA GLU A 174 -14.99 7.92 5.11
C GLU A 174 -14.20 8.54 3.96
N ALA A 175 -13.27 9.46 4.25
CA ALA A 175 -12.40 10.03 3.23
C ALA A 175 -11.49 8.97 2.57
N ILE A 176 -10.94 8.04 3.34
CA ILE A 176 -10.18 6.89 2.81
C ILE A 176 -11.08 6.00 1.94
N LEU A 177 -12.31 5.73 2.37
CA LEU A 177 -13.29 4.94 1.62
C LEU A 177 -13.60 5.59 0.26
N ASP A 178 -13.95 6.87 0.25
CA ASP A 178 -14.34 7.58 -0.96
C ASP A 178 -13.17 7.77 -1.91
N SER A 179 -11.98 8.05 -1.39
CA SER A 179 -10.73 8.06 -2.15
C SER A 179 -10.46 6.71 -2.81
N SER A 180 -10.64 5.63 -2.08
CA SER A 180 -10.46 4.27 -2.60
C SER A 180 -11.44 3.94 -3.73
N LYS A 181 -12.71 4.35 -3.59
CA LYS A 181 -13.72 4.21 -4.65
C LYS A 181 -13.37 5.01 -5.90
N GLN A 182 -12.84 6.23 -5.74
CA GLN A 182 -12.41 7.06 -6.86
C GLN A 182 -11.17 6.46 -7.54
N LEU A 183 -10.15 6.07 -6.78
CA LEU A 183 -8.93 5.46 -7.29
C LEU A 183 -9.18 4.12 -7.98
N SER A 184 -10.19 3.36 -7.59
CA SER A 184 -10.52 2.11 -8.27
C SER A 184 -11.00 2.31 -9.71
N LYS A 185 -11.46 3.53 -10.06
CA LYS A 185 -11.99 3.88 -11.39
C LYS A 185 -10.96 4.50 -12.32
N VAL A 186 -9.77 4.89 -11.82
CA VAL A 186 -8.73 5.47 -12.67
C VAL A 186 -8.00 4.39 -13.47
N SER A 187 -7.52 4.77 -14.67
CA SER A 187 -6.79 3.86 -15.57
C SER A 187 -5.37 3.56 -15.11
N ASN A 188 -4.73 4.49 -14.39
CA ASN A 188 -3.36 4.30 -13.91
C ASN A 188 -3.27 3.11 -12.96
N ALA A 189 -2.32 2.20 -13.23
CA ALA A 189 -2.08 1.04 -12.39
C ALA A 189 -1.41 1.41 -11.06
N ARG A 190 -0.58 2.48 -11.05
CA ARG A 190 0.03 3.01 -9.83
C ARG A 190 -0.91 4.00 -9.17
N ARG A 191 -1.19 3.78 -7.91
CA ARG A 191 -2.12 4.59 -7.12
C ARG A 191 -1.60 4.77 -5.72
N ALA A 192 -1.98 5.84 -5.02
CA ALA A 192 -1.68 6.03 -3.61
C ALA A 192 -2.70 6.95 -2.94
N ILE A 193 -2.82 6.83 -1.63
CA ILE A 193 -3.51 7.80 -0.76
C ILE A 193 -2.47 8.36 0.20
N ILE A 194 -2.44 9.68 0.35
CA ILE A 194 -1.58 10.37 1.32
C ILE A 194 -2.48 11.22 2.21
N SER A 195 -2.53 10.91 3.52
CA SER A 195 -3.35 11.64 4.47
C SER A 195 -2.52 12.40 5.49
N ILE A 196 -2.94 13.63 5.78
CA ILE A 196 -2.46 14.44 6.91
C ILE A 196 -3.59 14.49 7.93
N ASN A 197 -3.33 13.95 9.12
CA ASN A 197 -4.28 13.83 10.21
C ASN A 197 -3.85 14.72 11.38
N VAL A 198 -4.79 15.37 12.03
CA VAL A 198 -4.52 16.23 13.20
C VAL A 198 -5.06 15.54 14.45
N GLU A 199 -4.19 15.33 15.45
CA GLU A 199 -4.54 14.65 16.70
C GLU A 199 -4.48 15.62 17.91
N PRO A 200 -5.35 15.42 18.92
CA PRO A 200 -6.47 14.50 18.96
C PRO A 200 -7.66 15.03 18.17
N SER A 201 -8.32 14.16 17.45
CA SER A 201 -9.57 14.46 16.77
C SER A 201 -10.54 13.30 16.97
N ASP A 202 -11.79 13.59 17.24
CA ASP A 202 -12.81 12.55 17.34
C ASP A 202 -13.12 12.00 15.95
N GLU A 203 -13.02 10.68 15.81
CA GLU A 203 -13.40 9.97 14.58
C GLU A 203 -14.91 9.71 14.59
N ASP A 204 -15.63 10.31 13.66
CA ASP A 204 -17.10 10.23 13.55
C ASP A 204 -17.57 9.45 12.31
N SER A 205 -16.65 8.73 11.66
CA SER A 205 -16.96 7.88 10.51
C SER A 205 -17.93 6.77 10.91
N ARG A 206 -18.91 6.52 10.04
CA ARG A 206 -19.99 5.53 10.28
C ARG A 206 -19.63 4.14 9.74
N GLU A 207 -18.79 4.09 8.72
CA GLU A 207 -18.40 2.84 8.08
C GLU A 207 -17.41 2.05 8.94
N PRO A 208 -17.63 0.74 9.12
CA PRO A 208 -16.70 -0.12 9.85
C PRO A 208 -15.35 -0.22 9.12
N ALA A 209 -14.25 -0.17 9.87
CA ALA A 209 -12.89 -0.26 9.33
C ALA A 209 -12.66 -1.47 8.41
N ASN A 210 -13.29 -2.63 8.71
CA ASN A 210 -13.18 -3.84 7.87
C ASN A 210 -13.80 -3.66 6.48
N ASN A 211 -14.87 -2.88 6.34
CA ASN A 211 -15.48 -2.59 5.03
C ASN A 211 -14.57 -1.66 4.23
N ILE A 212 -14.01 -0.65 4.89
CA ILE A 212 -13.07 0.29 4.28
C ILE A 212 -11.83 -0.46 3.79
N MET A 213 -11.29 -1.39 4.60
CA MET A 213 -10.14 -2.20 4.20
C MET A 213 -10.40 -3.00 2.93
N LYS A 214 -11.60 -3.56 2.74
CA LYS A 214 -11.96 -4.30 1.51
C LYS A 214 -11.91 -3.40 0.26
N VAL A 215 -12.44 -2.18 0.38
CA VAL A 215 -12.46 -1.22 -0.73
C VAL A 215 -11.06 -0.68 -1.01
N LEU A 216 -10.29 -0.39 0.03
CA LEU A 216 -8.89 0.06 -0.08
C LEU A 216 -8.01 -1.03 -0.74
N ALA A 217 -8.21 -2.30 -0.37
CA ALA A 217 -7.55 -3.43 -1.02
C ALA A 217 -7.88 -3.52 -2.51
N SER A 218 -9.16 -3.33 -2.88
CA SER A 218 -9.61 -3.34 -4.27
C SER A 218 -9.04 -2.17 -5.08
N ALA A 219 -8.84 -1.02 -4.46
CA ALA A 219 -8.21 0.14 -5.08
C ALA A 219 -6.73 -0.06 -5.38
N ARG A 220 -6.05 -1.02 -4.69
CA ARG A 220 -4.61 -1.28 -4.78
C ARG A 220 -3.77 -0.03 -4.55
N ALA A 221 -4.24 0.84 -3.68
CA ALA A 221 -3.58 2.07 -3.34
C ALA A 221 -2.91 1.92 -1.97
N PRO A 222 -1.57 1.97 -1.86
CA PRO A 222 -0.93 2.10 -0.57
C PRO A 222 -1.38 3.37 0.13
N LEU A 223 -1.66 3.25 1.43
CA LEU A 223 -2.00 4.37 2.28
C LEU A 223 -0.74 4.86 3.01
N PHE A 224 -0.40 6.11 2.80
CA PHE A 224 0.59 6.84 3.60
C PHE A 224 -0.16 7.82 4.50
N ALA A 225 0.09 7.76 5.79
CA ALA A 225 -0.58 8.60 6.77
C ALA A 225 0.44 9.30 7.67
N VAL A 226 0.28 10.58 7.88
CA VAL A 226 1.04 11.31 8.90
C VAL A 226 0.06 11.90 9.91
N SER A 227 0.26 11.57 11.19
CA SER A 227 -0.53 12.10 12.30
C SER A 227 0.27 13.16 13.04
N ILE A 228 -0.19 14.41 12.98
CA ILE A 228 0.37 15.53 13.75
C ILE A 228 -0.17 15.42 15.17
N GLN A 229 0.70 15.07 16.11
CA GLN A 229 0.35 14.89 17.51
C GLN A 229 0.62 16.18 18.31
N LYS A 230 -0.31 16.54 19.16
CA LYS A 230 -0.14 17.63 20.11
C LYS A 230 0.09 17.04 21.49
N GLY A 231 1.36 16.99 21.92
CA GLY A 231 1.76 16.33 23.16
C GLY A 231 1.53 14.81 23.11
N ASP A 232 1.15 14.24 24.24
CA ASP A 232 0.86 12.79 24.36
C ASP A 232 -0.58 12.40 23.98
N LEU A 233 -1.37 13.35 23.51
CA LEU A 233 -2.76 13.13 23.16
C LEU A 233 -2.85 12.43 21.81
N ARG A 234 -3.39 11.22 21.81
CA ARG A 234 -3.65 10.39 20.62
C ARG A 234 -5.10 9.94 20.61
N ASN A 235 -5.69 9.85 19.44
CA ASN A 235 -6.94 9.12 19.33
C ASN A 235 -6.65 7.61 19.47
N PRO A 236 -7.15 6.94 20.52
CA PRO A 236 -6.82 5.54 20.80
C PRO A 236 -7.36 4.56 19.74
N SER A 237 -8.35 4.97 18.98
CA SER A 237 -8.99 4.12 17.96
C SER A 237 -8.35 4.30 16.59
N ARG A 238 -8.00 5.53 16.20
CA ARG A 238 -7.52 5.88 14.86
C ARG A 238 -6.11 5.33 14.58
N GLY A 239 -5.19 5.46 15.52
CA GLY A 239 -3.81 5.00 15.36
C GLY A 239 -3.72 3.53 14.95
N PRO A 240 -4.26 2.58 15.72
CA PRO A 240 -4.25 1.15 15.37
C PRO A 240 -4.91 0.82 14.03
N ILE A 241 -5.97 1.56 13.65
CA ILE A 241 -6.63 1.38 12.34
C ILE A 241 -5.70 1.81 11.21
N LEU A 242 -5.07 2.99 11.33
CA LEU A 242 -4.12 3.49 10.34
C LEU A 242 -2.90 2.57 10.23
N ASP A 243 -2.34 2.09 11.35
CA ASP A 243 -1.25 1.12 11.36
C ASP A 243 -1.64 -0.16 10.59
N GLY A 244 -2.82 -0.69 10.84
CA GLY A 244 -3.34 -1.86 10.14
C GLY A 244 -3.57 -1.61 8.64
N PHE A 245 -4.09 -0.44 8.27
CA PHE A 245 -4.35 -0.09 6.88
C PHE A 245 -3.05 0.08 6.11
N THR A 246 -2.10 0.83 6.66
CA THR A 246 -0.81 1.10 6.01
C THR A 246 0.01 -0.17 5.88
N ASP A 247 0.07 -1.03 6.92
CA ASP A 247 0.77 -2.31 6.87
C ASP A 247 0.22 -3.25 5.78
N LYS A 248 -1.11 -3.35 5.65
CA LYS A 248 -1.72 -4.25 4.67
C LYS A 248 -1.65 -3.72 3.24
N THR A 249 -1.67 -2.41 3.05
CA THR A 249 -1.63 -1.81 1.71
C THR A 249 -0.22 -1.52 1.20
N GLY A 250 0.80 -1.67 2.06
CA GLY A 250 2.19 -1.42 1.68
C GLY A 250 2.56 0.06 1.71
N GLY A 251 1.87 0.82 2.53
CA GLY A 251 2.22 2.20 2.84
C GLY A 251 2.91 2.34 4.19
N ARG A 252 2.73 3.51 4.84
CA ARG A 252 3.41 3.85 6.09
C ARG A 252 2.57 4.82 6.92
N HIS A 253 2.53 4.63 8.24
CA HIS A 253 1.97 5.58 9.18
C HIS A 253 3.08 6.15 10.05
N ASP A 254 3.18 7.46 10.10
CA ASP A 254 4.14 8.20 10.90
C ASP A 254 3.43 9.18 11.83
N ALA A 255 3.97 9.33 13.04
CA ALA A 255 3.52 10.31 13.99
C ALA A 255 4.61 11.39 14.15
N ILE A 256 4.23 12.66 14.05
CA ILE A 256 5.11 13.80 14.24
C ILE A 256 4.59 14.69 15.36
N VAL A 257 5.49 15.22 16.19
CA VAL A 257 5.13 16.11 17.31
C VAL A 257 5.07 17.58 16.89
N GLY A 258 5.71 17.94 15.80
CA GLY A 258 5.77 19.33 15.31
C GLY A 258 5.34 19.40 13.84
N GLN A 259 4.45 20.30 13.54
CA GLN A 259 3.97 20.54 12.18
C GLN A 259 5.08 20.94 11.19
N SER A 260 6.18 21.52 11.68
CA SER A 260 7.36 21.88 10.88
C SER A 260 8.03 20.66 10.20
N ALA A 261 7.83 19.44 10.74
CA ALA A 261 8.32 18.20 10.12
C ALA A 261 7.47 17.74 8.91
N LEU A 262 6.28 18.31 8.70
CA LEU A 262 5.30 17.84 7.75
C LEU A 262 5.78 17.88 6.30
N VAL A 263 6.42 18.98 5.90
CA VAL A 263 6.99 19.13 4.54
C VAL A 263 8.04 18.05 4.27
N GLY A 264 8.93 17.79 5.23
CA GLY A 264 9.94 16.74 5.13
C GLY A 264 9.35 15.34 5.06
N MET A 265 8.27 15.10 5.81
CA MET A 265 7.57 13.80 5.81
C MET A 265 6.88 13.53 4.47
N LEU A 266 6.14 14.49 3.92
CA LEU A 266 5.50 14.33 2.62
C LEU A 266 6.52 14.17 1.49
N LYS A 267 7.65 14.89 1.59
CA LYS A 267 8.77 14.67 0.68
C LYS A 267 9.27 13.23 0.72
N GLN A 268 9.44 12.65 1.91
CA GLN A 268 9.82 11.23 2.03
C GLN A 268 8.79 10.30 1.39
N TYR A 269 7.48 10.54 1.57
CA TYR A 269 6.45 9.74 0.91
C TYR A 269 6.53 9.84 -0.62
N GLY A 270 6.77 11.05 -1.15
CA GLY A 270 7.03 11.24 -2.57
C GLY A 270 8.27 10.49 -3.07
N ASP A 271 9.36 10.51 -2.29
CA ASP A 271 10.58 9.76 -2.61
C ASP A 271 10.32 8.25 -2.66
N LEU A 272 9.55 7.70 -1.70
CA LEU A 272 9.15 6.29 -1.69
C LEU A 272 8.31 5.92 -2.93
N LEU A 273 7.35 6.75 -3.29
CA LEU A 273 6.52 6.53 -4.47
C LEU A 273 7.30 6.63 -5.78
N ASN A 274 8.25 7.57 -5.87
CA ASN A 274 9.12 7.73 -7.04
C ASN A 274 10.17 6.62 -7.18
N ALA A 275 10.49 5.94 -6.09
CA ALA A 275 11.46 4.83 -6.06
C ALA A 275 10.83 3.44 -6.19
N GLN A 276 9.54 3.34 -6.47
CA GLN A 276 8.88 2.05 -6.63
C GLN A 276 9.51 1.23 -7.76
N TYR A 277 9.62 -0.06 -7.51
CA TYR A 277 9.85 -1.06 -8.55
C TYR A 277 8.52 -1.58 -9.08
N GLU A 278 8.48 -1.80 -10.39
CA GLU A 278 7.47 -2.60 -11.07
C GLU A 278 8.00 -4.02 -11.20
N ILE A 279 7.33 -4.96 -10.55
CA ILE A 279 7.74 -6.36 -10.47
C ILE A 279 6.70 -7.21 -11.15
N THR A 280 7.10 -7.88 -12.23
CA THR A 280 6.25 -8.80 -12.98
C THR A 280 6.66 -10.23 -12.66
N TYR A 281 5.71 -11.06 -12.28
CA TYR A 281 5.94 -12.46 -11.92
C TYR A 281 4.90 -13.39 -12.52
N GLN A 282 5.23 -14.67 -12.62
CA GLN A 282 4.34 -15.72 -13.12
C GLN A 282 3.79 -16.56 -11.96
N ARG A 283 2.53 -16.91 -12.08
CA ARG A 283 1.84 -17.87 -11.21
C ARG A 283 0.94 -18.80 -12.01
N PRO A 284 0.66 -20.00 -11.49
CA PRO A 284 -0.36 -20.86 -12.08
C PRO A 284 -1.71 -20.16 -12.16
N ALA A 285 -2.44 -20.37 -13.28
CA ALA A 285 -3.82 -19.97 -13.40
C ALA A 285 -4.67 -20.70 -12.34
N GLY A 286 -5.75 -20.06 -11.90
CA GLY A 286 -6.64 -20.60 -10.88
C GLY A 286 -7.04 -19.53 -9.86
N ALA A 287 -7.58 -19.98 -8.71
CA ALA A 287 -8.04 -19.08 -7.66
C ALA A 287 -6.93 -18.10 -7.23
N PRO A 288 -7.24 -16.80 -7.08
CA PRO A 288 -6.26 -15.84 -6.60
C PRO A 288 -5.83 -16.20 -5.17
N PRO A 289 -4.55 -15.96 -4.81
CA PRO A 289 -4.08 -16.14 -3.44
C PRO A 289 -4.79 -15.13 -2.52
N GLN A 290 -4.77 -15.40 -1.21
CA GLN A 290 -5.34 -14.48 -0.21
C GLN A 290 -4.31 -13.46 0.26
N VAL A 291 -3.03 -13.87 0.35
CA VAL A 291 -1.95 -13.05 0.90
C VAL A 291 -0.74 -13.09 -0.03
N LEU A 292 -0.18 -11.91 -0.29
CA LEU A 292 1.09 -11.75 -0.96
C LEU A 292 2.17 -11.40 0.06
N GLN A 293 3.28 -12.12 0.02
CA GLN A 293 4.46 -11.86 0.82
C GLN A 293 5.67 -11.65 -0.09
N MET A 294 6.59 -10.81 0.37
CA MET A 294 7.83 -10.54 -0.35
C MET A 294 9.01 -10.73 0.59
N GLY A 295 10.04 -11.38 0.10
CA GLY A 295 11.30 -11.56 0.78
C GLY A 295 12.45 -10.94 -0.02
N LEU A 296 13.56 -10.67 0.65
CA LEU A 296 14.77 -10.16 0.04
C LEU A 296 15.98 -10.88 0.63
N GLN A 297 16.97 -11.19 -0.20
CA GLN A 297 18.22 -11.82 0.28
C GLN A 297 19.09 -10.84 1.07
N ARG A 298 19.03 -9.53 0.76
CA ARG A 298 19.74 -8.49 1.53
C ARG A 298 19.10 -8.29 2.89
N THR A 299 19.89 -8.22 3.95
CA THR A 299 19.45 -7.91 5.31
C THR A 299 19.35 -6.41 5.55
N GLY A 300 18.53 -5.99 6.54
CA GLY A 300 18.41 -4.58 6.92
C GLY A 300 17.60 -3.73 5.93
N ILE A 301 16.91 -4.34 4.98
CA ILE A 301 16.02 -3.66 4.02
C ILE A 301 14.58 -3.86 4.46
N LYS A 302 13.82 -2.79 4.56
CA LYS A 302 12.37 -2.80 4.77
C LYS A 302 11.68 -2.75 3.41
N ILE A 303 10.63 -3.56 3.25
CA ILE A 303 9.87 -3.67 2.00
C ILE A 303 8.48 -3.09 2.21
N TYR A 304 8.10 -2.13 1.38
CA TYR A 304 6.76 -1.56 1.31
C TYR A 304 6.05 -2.13 0.09
N HIS A 305 5.14 -3.05 0.28
CA HIS A 305 4.33 -3.65 -0.78
C HIS A 305 2.94 -4.01 -0.25
N SER A 306 1.94 -4.02 -1.12
CA SER A 306 0.61 -4.50 -0.76
C SER A 306 0.66 -5.98 -0.39
N LYS A 307 0.06 -6.35 0.75
CA LYS A 307 -0.16 -7.75 1.14
C LYS A 307 -1.36 -8.36 0.41
N PHE A 308 -2.12 -7.55 -0.31
CA PHE A 308 -3.20 -8.00 -1.17
C PHE A 308 -2.64 -8.41 -2.54
N PRO A 309 -2.99 -9.61 -3.02
CA PRO A 309 -2.53 -10.07 -4.31
C PRO A 309 -3.14 -9.25 -5.47
N PRO A 310 -2.45 -9.18 -6.61
CA PRO A 310 -3.02 -8.59 -7.81
C PRO A 310 -4.17 -9.47 -8.33
N GLN A 311 -5.27 -8.85 -8.73
CA GLN A 311 -6.44 -9.54 -9.31
C GLN A 311 -6.18 -9.98 -10.75
#